data_08c363b731ebe5fb7acc44c4d9e004dc
#
_entry.id   08c363b731ebe5fb7acc44c4d9e004dc
#
_cell.length_a   1.000
_cell.length_b   1.000
_cell.length_c   1.000
_cell.angle_alpha   90.00
_cell.angle_beta   90.00
_cell.angle_gamma   90.00
#
_symmetry.space_group_name_H-M   'P 1'
#
loop_
_entity.id
_entity.type
_entity.pdbx_description
1 polymer ?
#
loop_
_entity_poly.entity_id
_entity_poly.type
_entity_poly.pdbx_seq_one_letter_code
_entity_poly.pdbx_strand_id
1 'polypeptide(L)'
;MWANLHGSFFLGPLVVGLAILEDRYQRRRAHFTVAVFVATIIAATLNPFGYHVWRYAIGIPANRVVTDSIVEWQPPTVRTPLGLVFFLSVAAVFTLLARQGRRIPWPSILTLCIFFFIGLFAVRGIFWWALVAPVVLASQLGSSSARPAPQATDRGIPALNWAVVLLVAMIGIAALPWWRSTQGQSRLLDHAPVQLTNALDRAPRNGRMFNPQIWGSWLELAIPERKVFVDPRIEVFKESVWRDYDAVSAARPSWGRILDRWGIEVVVASRRQQGPLIGALHNAPGWRLVYEDGQGSIFVRSGSG
;
A
#
# COMPACT_ATOMS: atom_id res chain seq x y z
N MET A 1 10.76 -15.80 -2.19
CA MET A 1 10.80 -14.89 -1.04
C MET A 1 9.87 -13.69 -1.25
N TRP A 2 10.01 -12.87 -2.29
CA TRP A 2 9.16 -11.69 -2.54
C TRP A 2 7.66 -12.00 -2.60
N ALA A 3 7.25 -13.08 -3.29
CA ALA A 3 5.85 -13.50 -3.37
C ALA A 3 5.18 -13.79 -2.00
N ASN A 4 5.99 -14.09 -0.96
CA ASN A 4 5.51 -14.31 0.40
C ASN A 4 5.46 -13.03 1.24
N LEU A 5 6.03 -11.93 0.73
CA LEU A 5 6.15 -10.68 1.47
C LEU A 5 5.21 -9.60 0.93
N HIS A 6 4.97 -9.56 -0.38
CA HIS A 6 4.23 -8.46 -0.99
C HIS A 6 3.57 -8.84 -2.32
N GLY A 7 2.33 -8.40 -2.54
CA GLY A 7 1.55 -8.67 -3.75
C GLY A 7 2.15 -8.15 -5.06
N SER A 8 3.13 -7.23 -5.02
CA SER A 8 3.79 -6.71 -6.23
C SER A 8 4.84 -7.64 -6.86
N PHE A 9 5.01 -8.86 -6.37
CA PHE A 9 5.97 -9.82 -6.91
C PHE A 9 5.81 -10.07 -8.43
N PHE A 10 4.60 -9.91 -8.98
CA PHE A 10 4.32 -10.07 -10.40
C PHE A 10 5.08 -9.08 -11.30
N LEU A 11 5.54 -7.96 -10.74
CA LEU A 11 6.36 -7.00 -11.46
C LEU A 11 7.73 -7.55 -11.85
N GLY A 12 8.28 -8.50 -11.10
CA GLY A 12 9.52 -9.18 -11.46
C GLY A 12 9.41 -9.86 -12.84
N PRO A 13 8.52 -10.85 -13.01
CA PRO A 13 8.26 -11.44 -14.32
C PRO A 13 7.85 -10.43 -15.38
N LEU A 14 7.07 -9.41 -15.06
CA LEU A 14 6.67 -8.36 -16.01
C LEU A 14 7.91 -7.64 -16.59
N VAL A 15 8.83 -7.19 -15.75
CA VAL A 15 10.05 -6.49 -16.18
C VAL A 15 10.93 -7.41 -17.04
N VAL A 16 11.11 -8.66 -16.63
CA VAL A 16 11.89 -9.64 -17.42
C VAL A 16 11.20 -9.95 -18.75
N GLY A 17 9.87 -10.02 -18.77
CA GLY A 17 9.10 -10.18 -20.00
C GLY A 17 9.31 -9.00 -20.98
N LEU A 18 9.31 -7.78 -20.48
CA LEU A 18 9.64 -6.58 -21.29
C LEU A 18 11.08 -6.60 -21.79
N ALA A 19 12.04 -7.09 -21.00
CA ALA A 19 13.41 -7.26 -21.43
C ALA A 19 13.55 -8.30 -22.57
N ILE A 20 12.73 -9.36 -22.60
CA ILE A 20 12.67 -10.31 -23.73
C ILE A 20 12.24 -9.58 -25.02
N LEU A 21 11.25 -8.71 -24.92
CA LEU A 21 10.79 -7.93 -26.09
C LEU A 21 11.89 -6.97 -26.60
N GLU A 22 12.62 -6.36 -25.68
CA GLU A 22 13.76 -5.50 -26.03
C GLU A 22 14.89 -6.31 -26.70
N ASP A 23 15.27 -7.46 -26.15
CA ASP A 23 16.28 -8.36 -26.76
C ASP A 23 15.86 -8.78 -28.17
N ARG A 24 14.59 -9.14 -28.37
CA ARG A 24 14.04 -9.51 -29.69
C ARG A 24 14.07 -8.34 -30.67
N TYR A 25 13.72 -7.16 -30.24
CA TYR A 25 13.77 -5.95 -31.03
C TYR A 25 15.20 -5.63 -31.48
N GLN A 26 16.16 -5.75 -30.54
CA GLN A 26 17.60 -5.53 -30.81
C GLN A 26 18.28 -6.71 -31.52
N ARG A 27 17.54 -7.75 -31.90
CA ARG A 27 18.05 -8.99 -32.51
C ARG A 27 19.11 -9.69 -31.67
N ARG A 28 19.08 -9.51 -30.33
CA ARG A 28 19.94 -10.22 -29.39
C ARG A 28 19.41 -11.63 -29.11
N ARG A 29 20.30 -12.51 -28.62
CA ARG A 29 19.89 -13.86 -28.19
C ARG A 29 19.12 -13.77 -26.87
N ALA A 30 17.81 -13.96 -26.93
CA ALA A 30 16.91 -13.85 -25.77
C ALA A 30 16.82 -15.11 -24.90
N HIS A 31 17.56 -16.21 -25.23
CA HIS A 31 17.40 -17.49 -24.53
C HIS A 31 17.71 -17.39 -23.03
N PHE A 32 18.73 -16.60 -22.64
CA PHE A 32 19.04 -16.38 -21.24
C PHE A 32 17.94 -15.59 -20.53
N THR A 33 17.44 -14.52 -21.14
CA THR A 33 16.36 -13.70 -20.59
C THR A 33 15.05 -14.50 -20.47
N VAL A 34 14.78 -15.40 -21.44
CA VAL A 34 13.65 -16.34 -21.37
C VAL A 34 13.85 -17.34 -20.21
N ALA A 35 15.06 -17.88 -20.04
CA ALA A 35 15.33 -18.78 -18.92
C ALA A 35 15.12 -18.07 -17.56
N VAL A 36 15.57 -16.83 -17.42
CA VAL A 36 15.33 -16.00 -16.21
C VAL A 36 13.84 -15.74 -16.02
N PHE A 37 13.09 -15.45 -17.09
CA PHE A 37 11.64 -15.26 -17.02
C PHE A 37 10.92 -16.51 -16.47
N VAL A 38 11.23 -17.68 -17.04
CA VAL A 38 10.67 -18.96 -16.58
C VAL A 38 11.05 -19.23 -15.13
N ALA A 39 12.34 -19.02 -14.79
CA ALA A 39 12.82 -19.19 -13.42
C ALA A 39 12.10 -18.26 -12.42
N THR A 40 11.81 -17.01 -12.78
CA THR A 40 11.05 -16.09 -11.91
C THR A 40 9.62 -16.52 -11.71
N ILE A 41 8.93 -17.05 -12.75
CA ILE A 41 7.57 -17.61 -12.62
C ILE A 41 7.58 -18.82 -11.68
N ILE A 42 8.53 -19.76 -11.91
CA ILE A 42 8.66 -20.96 -11.07
C ILE A 42 8.95 -20.56 -9.62
N ALA A 43 9.94 -19.69 -9.40
CA ALA A 43 10.31 -19.24 -8.06
C ALA A 43 9.17 -18.49 -7.33
N ALA A 44 8.35 -17.72 -8.04
CA ALA A 44 7.18 -17.07 -7.49
C ALA A 44 6.08 -18.08 -7.13
N THR A 45 5.97 -19.19 -7.86
CA THR A 45 4.99 -20.25 -7.61
C THR A 45 5.43 -21.22 -6.50
N LEU A 46 6.75 -21.34 -6.27
CA LEU A 46 7.34 -22.14 -5.18
C LEU A 46 7.19 -21.42 -3.84
N ASN A 47 5.95 -21.34 -3.35
CA ASN A 47 5.56 -20.77 -2.07
C ASN A 47 4.45 -21.63 -1.43
N PRO A 48 4.12 -21.48 -0.13
CA PRO A 48 3.09 -22.29 0.54
C PRO A 48 1.71 -22.26 -0.12
N PHE A 49 1.40 -21.19 -0.89
CA PHE A 49 0.11 -21.01 -1.58
C PHE A 49 0.12 -21.53 -3.02
N GLY A 50 1.29 -21.92 -3.56
CA GLY A 50 1.43 -22.39 -4.94
C GLY A 50 0.93 -21.37 -5.97
N TYR A 51 0.16 -21.84 -6.96
CA TYR A 51 -0.41 -20.96 -8.00
C TYR A 51 -1.49 -20.00 -7.48
N HIS A 52 -2.04 -20.22 -6.29
CA HIS A 52 -3.06 -19.31 -5.71
C HIS A 52 -2.52 -17.91 -5.45
N VAL A 53 -1.20 -17.76 -5.26
CA VAL A 53 -0.58 -16.44 -5.11
C VAL A 53 -0.81 -15.54 -6.33
N TRP A 54 -0.85 -16.12 -7.54
CA TRP A 54 -1.15 -15.38 -8.77
C TRP A 54 -2.60 -14.94 -8.84
N ARG A 55 -3.53 -15.84 -8.45
CA ARG A 55 -4.96 -15.48 -8.35
C ARG A 55 -5.18 -14.35 -7.34
N TYR A 56 -4.47 -14.38 -6.22
CA TYR A 56 -4.50 -13.33 -5.21
C TYR A 56 -3.99 -12.01 -5.79
N ALA A 57 -2.82 -11.99 -6.43
CA ALA A 57 -2.23 -10.77 -7.00
C ALA A 57 -3.11 -10.12 -8.08
N ILE A 58 -3.79 -10.94 -8.91
CA ILE A 58 -4.72 -10.46 -9.94
C ILE A 58 -6.07 -10.06 -9.33
N GLY A 59 -6.50 -10.73 -8.27
CA GLY A 59 -7.81 -10.52 -7.64
C GLY A 59 -7.89 -9.27 -6.77
N ILE A 60 -6.78 -8.85 -6.14
CA ILE A 60 -6.77 -7.66 -5.28
C ILE A 60 -7.25 -6.40 -6.00
N PRO A 61 -6.72 -6.05 -7.19
CA PRO A 61 -7.16 -4.87 -7.92
C PRO A 61 -8.65 -4.90 -8.33
N ALA A 62 -9.24 -6.10 -8.43
CA ALA A 62 -10.66 -6.28 -8.75
C ALA A 62 -11.56 -6.24 -7.50
N ASN A 63 -10.99 -6.29 -6.30
CA ASN A 63 -11.74 -6.27 -5.06
C ASN A 63 -12.12 -4.81 -4.69
N ARG A 64 -13.39 -4.45 -4.90
CA ARG A 64 -13.90 -3.10 -4.62
C ARG A 64 -13.73 -2.69 -3.16
N VAL A 65 -13.85 -3.61 -2.21
CA VAL A 65 -13.65 -3.30 -0.80
C VAL A 65 -12.22 -2.80 -0.55
N VAL A 66 -11.24 -3.45 -1.18
CA VAL A 66 -9.82 -3.04 -1.08
C VAL A 66 -9.59 -1.71 -1.79
N THR A 67 -10.07 -1.57 -3.03
CA THR A 67 -9.81 -0.37 -3.84
C THR A 67 -10.52 0.87 -3.31
N ASP A 68 -11.71 0.72 -2.70
CA ASP A 68 -12.48 1.85 -2.18
C ASP A 68 -12.06 2.24 -0.75
N SER A 69 -11.56 1.27 0.04
CA SER A 69 -11.22 1.50 1.45
C SER A 69 -9.75 1.90 1.68
N ILE A 70 -8.85 1.57 0.76
CA ILE A 70 -7.41 1.86 0.89
C ILE A 70 -7.02 2.98 -0.06
N VAL A 71 -6.61 4.13 0.49
CA VAL A 71 -6.22 5.33 -0.28
C VAL A 71 -5.13 5.05 -1.33
N GLU A 72 -4.20 4.14 -1.03
CA GLU A 72 -3.10 3.78 -1.94
C GLU A 72 -3.58 3.03 -3.20
N TRP A 73 -4.77 2.42 -3.19
CA TRP A 73 -5.37 1.76 -4.33
C TRP A 73 -6.24 2.69 -5.17
N GLN A 74 -6.52 3.91 -4.68
CA GLN A 74 -7.27 4.88 -5.45
C GLN A 74 -6.43 5.48 -6.58
N PRO A 75 -7.06 5.88 -7.70
CA PRO A 75 -6.37 6.57 -8.78
C PRO A 75 -5.73 7.89 -8.30
N PRO A 76 -4.54 8.24 -8.79
CA PRO A 76 -3.93 9.52 -8.49
C PRO A 76 -4.77 10.68 -9.04
N THR A 77 -4.76 11.79 -8.33
CA THR A 77 -5.44 13.02 -8.75
C THR A 77 -4.47 14.19 -8.75
N VAL A 78 -4.63 15.10 -9.72
CA VAL A 78 -3.83 16.34 -9.80
C VAL A 78 -4.04 17.27 -8.59
N ARG A 79 -5.07 17.00 -7.78
CA ARG A 79 -5.37 17.78 -6.57
C ARG A 79 -4.46 17.41 -5.39
N THR A 80 -3.73 16.31 -5.47
CA THR A 80 -2.74 15.91 -4.47
C THR A 80 -1.33 16.23 -4.96
N PRO A 81 -0.39 16.64 -4.08
CA PRO A 81 0.99 16.93 -4.48
C PRO A 81 1.65 15.75 -5.22
N LEU A 82 1.45 14.53 -4.72
CA LEU A 82 2.02 13.32 -5.33
C LEU A 82 1.44 13.07 -6.73
N GLY A 83 0.12 13.19 -6.89
CA GLY A 83 -0.51 13.03 -8.20
C GLY A 83 -0.11 14.12 -9.19
N LEU A 84 0.00 15.39 -8.74
CA LEU A 84 0.48 16.48 -9.57
C LEU A 84 1.90 16.20 -10.08
N VAL A 85 2.83 15.80 -9.21
CA VAL A 85 4.21 15.44 -9.58
C VAL A 85 4.22 14.27 -10.57
N PHE A 86 3.38 13.28 -10.37
CA PHE A 86 3.24 12.15 -11.30
C PHE A 86 2.85 12.64 -12.70
N PHE A 87 1.76 13.38 -12.85
CA PHE A 87 1.30 13.85 -14.16
C PHE A 87 2.29 14.81 -14.83
N LEU A 88 2.96 15.69 -14.07
CA LEU A 88 4.03 16.54 -14.58
C LEU A 88 5.22 15.71 -15.06
N SER A 89 5.62 14.66 -14.33
CA SER A 89 6.70 13.77 -14.76
C SER A 89 6.35 13.02 -16.04
N VAL A 90 5.11 12.58 -16.19
CA VAL A 90 4.60 11.95 -17.42
C VAL A 90 4.69 12.92 -18.58
N ALA A 91 4.18 14.14 -18.43
CA ALA A 91 4.26 15.18 -19.45
C ALA A 91 5.73 15.50 -19.83
N ALA A 92 6.62 15.61 -18.85
CA ALA A 92 8.04 15.85 -19.06
C ALA A 92 8.71 14.72 -19.86
N VAL A 93 8.48 13.46 -19.49
CA VAL A 93 9.04 12.29 -20.17
C VAL A 93 8.59 12.25 -21.62
N PHE A 94 7.30 12.38 -21.91
CA PHE A 94 6.80 12.37 -23.29
C PHE A 94 7.26 13.57 -24.10
N THR A 95 7.34 14.75 -23.49
CA THR A 95 7.88 15.95 -24.16
C THR A 95 9.36 15.79 -24.53
N LEU A 96 10.17 15.26 -23.61
CA LEU A 96 11.59 15.01 -23.87
C LEU A 96 11.78 13.98 -24.98
N LEU A 97 11.01 12.89 -24.98
CA LEU A 97 11.06 11.89 -26.03
C LEU A 97 10.59 12.44 -27.39
N ALA A 98 9.54 13.25 -27.43
CA ALA A 98 9.04 13.88 -28.64
C ALA A 98 10.05 14.85 -29.27
N ARG A 99 10.80 15.59 -28.44
CA ARG A 99 11.84 16.54 -28.91
C ARG A 99 13.06 15.86 -29.53
N GLN A 100 13.28 14.56 -29.26
CA GLN A 100 14.47 13.88 -29.80
C GLN A 100 14.45 13.70 -31.32
N GLY A 101 13.31 13.82 -31.99
CA GLY A 101 13.19 13.65 -33.45
C GLY A 101 13.60 12.27 -33.98
N ARG A 102 13.88 11.31 -33.11
CA ARG A 102 14.28 9.92 -33.42
C ARG A 102 13.12 8.96 -33.23
N ARG A 103 13.15 7.85 -33.98
CA ARG A 103 12.21 6.76 -33.75
C ARG A 103 12.54 6.05 -32.44
N ILE A 104 11.66 6.19 -31.46
CA ILE A 104 11.77 5.48 -30.19
C ILE A 104 11.42 4.01 -30.42
N PRO A 105 12.22 3.05 -29.93
CA PRO A 105 11.90 1.64 -29.99
C PRO A 105 10.53 1.35 -29.37
N TRP A 106 9.70 0.60 -30.08
CA TRP A 106 8.35 0.28 -29.58
C TRP A 106 8.34 -0.45 -28.21
N PRO A 107 9.35 -1.33 -27.87
CA PRO A 107 9.39 -1.92 -26.53
C PRO A 107 9.56 -0.87 -25.42
N SER A 108 10.33 0.19 -25.68
CA SER A 108 10.49 1.31 -24.73
C SER A 108 9.17 2.06 -24.53
N ILE A 109 8.42 2.32 -25.62
CA ILE A 109 7.09 2.95 -25.55
C ILE A 109 6.14 2.03 -24.78
N LEU A 110 6.13 0.73 -25.09
CA LEU A 110 5.28 -0.26 -24.38
C LEU A 110 5.59 -0.28 -22.89
N THR A 111 6.87 -0.28 -22.51
CA THR A 111 7.31 -0.23 -21.12
C THR A 111 6.79 1.02 -20.42
N LEU A 112 6.96 2.19 -21.01
CA LEU A 112 6.44 3.43 -20.45
C LEU A 112 4.92 3.42 -20.33
N CYS A 113 4.20 2.93 -21.35
CA CYS A 113 2.73 2.82 -21.30
C CYS A 113 2.27 1.89 -20.17
N ILE A 114 2.87 0.70 -20.02
CA ILE A 114 2.50 -0.24 -18.96
C ILE A 114 2.68 0.39 -17.59
N PHE A 115 3.84 0.99 -17.31
CA PHE A 115 4.11 1.59 -16.00
C PHE A 115 3.33 2.89 -15.78
N PHE A 116 3.01 3.63 -16.83
CA PHE A 116 2.05 4.73 -16.76
C PHE A 116 0.66 4.25 -16.33
N PHE A 117 0.13 3.20 -16.97
CA PHE A 117 -1.17 2.66 -16.60
C PHE A 117 -1.19 2.07 -15.19
N ILE A 118 -0.10 1.41 -14.76
CA ILE A 118 0.03 0.95 -13.35
C ILE A 118 -0.03 2.16 -12.40
N GLY A 119 0.67 3.25 -12.71
CA GLY A 119 0.64 4.49 -11.93
C GLY A 119 -0.70 5.21 -11.98
N LEU A 120 -1.40 5.17 -13.11
CA LEU A 120 -2.73 5.76 -13.28
C LEU A 120 -3.80 4.99 -12.52
N PHE A 121 -3.66 3.66 -12.44
CA PHE A 121 -4.62 2.78 -11.78
C PHE A 121 -4.63 2.98 -10.26
N ALA A 122 -3.46 3.17 -9.64
CA ALA A 122 -3.34 3.27 -8.19
C ALA A 122 -2.14 4.14 -7.78
N VAL A 123 -2.32 4.95 -6.74
CA VAL A 123 -1.26 5.83 -6.19
C VAL A 123 0.02 5.04 -5.91
N ARG A 124 -0.07 3.82 -5.40
CA ARG A 124 1.09 2.95 -5.16
C ARG A 124 1.85 2.59 -6.45
N GLY A 125 1.20 2.67 -7.61
CA GLY A 125 1.81 2.44 -8.91
C GLY A 125 2.76 3.55 -9.34
N ILE A 126 2.63 4.76 -8.80
CA ILE A 126 3.49 5.92 -9.08
C ILE A 126 4.96 5.60 -8.75
N PHE A 127 5.19 4.82 -7.68
CA PHE A 127 6.53 4.40 -7.31
C PHE A 127 7.23 3.61 -8.44
N TRP A 128 6.51 2.72 -9.10
CA TRP A 128 7.05 1.92 -10.20
C TRP A 128 7.30 2.76 -11.45
N TRP A 129 6.42 3.71 -11.74
CA TRP A 129 6.67 4.70 -12.79
C TRP A 129 7.96 5.49 -12.51
N ALA A 130 8.13 5.98 -11.28
CA ALA A 130 9.29 6.76 -10.87
C ALA A 130 10.63 5.98 -10.98
N LEU A 131 10.59 4.65 -10.85
CA LEU A 131 11.77 3.79 -11.04
C LEU A 131 12.06 3.51 -12.52
N VAL A 132 11.04 3.26 -13.32
CA VAL A 132 11.20 2.76 -14.69
C VAL A 132 11.37 3.90 -15.70
N ALA A 133 10.59 4.96 -15.59
CA ALA A 133 10.58 6.03 -16.59
C ALA A 133 11.94 6.72 -16.74
N PRO A 134 12.71 7.05 -15.68
CA PRO A 134 14.05 7.63 -15.84
C PRO A 134 15.05 6.68 -16.52
N VAL A 135 14.94 5.36 -16.27
CA VAL A 135 15.84 4.36 -16.88
C VAL A 135 15.58 4.30 -18.40
N VAL A 136 14.29 4.21 -18.80
CA VAL A 136 13.94 4.23 -20.22
C VAL A 136 14.35 5.55 -20.88
N LEU A 137 14.10 6.67 -20.22
CA LEU A 137 14.48 7.99 -20.75
C LEU A 137 16.00 8.09 -20.92
N ALA A 138 16.78 7.69 -19.93
CA ALA A 138 18.24 7.73 -19.98
C ALA A 138 18.80 6.88 -21.12
N SER A 139 18.22 5.67 -21.36
CA SER A 139 18.63 4.81 -22.47
C SER A 139 18.40 5.47 -23.84
N GLN A 140 17.33 6.26 -23.98
CA GLN A 140 17.01 6.96 -25.22
C GLN A 140 17.87 8.23 -25.40
N LEU A 141 18.15 8.98 -24.33
CA LEU A 141 18.99 10.18 -24.36
C LEU A 141 20.46 9.82 -24.59
N GLY A 142 20.96 8.76 -23.95
CA GLY A 142 22.35 8.29 -24.06
C GLY A 142 22.72 7.83 -25.48
N SER A 143 21.78 7.26 -26.22
CA SER A 143 21.98 6.82 -27.60
C SER A 143 22.24 8.00 -28.58
N SER A 144 22.06 9.22 -28.13
CA SER A 144 22.25 10.45 -28.92
C SER A 144 23.71 10.82 -29.14
N SER A 145 24.64 10.29 -28.33
CA SER A 145 26.04 10.69 -28.31
C SER A 145 26.98 9.75 -29.08
N ALA A 146 26.43 8.80 -29.85
CA ALA A 146 27.25 7.91 -30.68
C ALA A 146 27.74 8.60 -31.97
N ARG A 147 28.49 9.73 -31.87
CA ARG A 147 29.64 9.96 -32.73
C ARG A 147 30.75 9.05 -32.27
N PRO A 148 31.53 8.38 -33.18
CA PRO A 148 32.74 7.74 -32.76
C PRO A 148 33.66 8.84 -32.18
N ALA A 149 33.57 8.99 -30.86
CA ALA A 149 34.55 9.79 -30.16
C ALA A 149 35.89 9.08 -30.30
N PRO A 150 36.99 9.80 -30.63
CA PRO A 150 38.33 9.26 -30.44
C PRO A 150 38.36 8.78 -29.02
N GLN A 151 38.97 7.58 -28.80
CA GLN A 151 39.03 6.84 -27.51
C GLN A 151 39.25 7.81 -26.33
N ALA A 152 38.21 8.49 -25.95
CA ALA A 152 38.18 9.22 -24.72
C ALA A 152 38.14 8.11 -23.64
N THR A 153 39.28 7.89 -23.02
CA THR A 153 39.37 7.15 -21.76
C THR A 153 38.14 7.54 -20.95
N ASP A 154 37.31 6.53 -20.68
CA ASP A 154 36.06 6.69 -19.92
C ASP A 154 36.42 7.18 -18.51
N ARG A 155 36.63 8.50 -18.41
CA ARG A 155 36.84 9.20 -17.15
C ARG A 155 35.47 9.57 -16.60
N GLY A 156 34.63 8.56 -16.36
CA GLY A 156 33.59 8.73 -15.39
C GLY A 156 34.25 9.29 -14.13
N ILE A 157 33.72 10.35 -13.55
CA ILE A 157 34.26 10.91 -12.32
C ILE A 157 33.79 9.99 -11.17
N PRO A 158 34.60 8.95 -10.77
CA PRO A 158 34.17 7.99 -9.74
C PRO A 158 33.78 8.69 -8.45
N ALA A 159 34.45 9.82 -8.16
CA ALA A 159 34.17 10.68 -7.02
C ALA A 159 32.73 11.26 -7.04
N LEU A 160 32.22 11.64 -8.25
CA LEU A 160 30.85 12.16 -8.36
C LEU A 160 29.80 11.05 -8.12
N ASN A 161 30.05 9.86 -8.67
CA ASN A 161 29.16 8.71 -8.45
C ASN A 161 29.12 8.33 -6.97
N TRP A 162 30.26 8.27 -6.31
CA TRP A 162 30.35 8.02 -4.86
C TRP A 162 29.70 9.15 -4.04
N ALA A 163 29.85 10.42 -4.45
CA ALA A 163 29.21 11.55 -3.80
C ALA A 163 27.68 11.44 -3.88
N VAL A 164 27.12 11.04 -5.03
CA VAL A 164 25.68 10.81 -5.18
C VAL A 164 25.21 9.64 -4.32
N VAL A 165 25.93 8.51 -4.34
CA VAL A 165 25.61 7.34 -3.51
C VAL A 165 25.63 7.71 -2.02
N LEU A 166 26.68 8.42 -1.56
CA LEU A 166 26.80 8.87 -0.19
C LEU A 166 25.70 9.87 0.18
N LEU A 167 25.35 10.80 -0.71
CA LEU A 167 24.26 11.75 -0.48
C LEU A 167 22.92 11.02 -0.31
N VAL A 168 22.61 10.07 -1.20
CA VAL A 168 21.39 9.27 -1.11
C VAL A 168 21.39 8.42 0.17
N ALA A 169 22.53 7.81 0.52
CA ALA A 169 22.67 7.06 1.76
C ALA A 169 22.49 7.96 3.00
N MET A 170 23.09 9.15 3.01
CA MET A 170 22.90 10.12 4.09
C MET A 170 21.46 10.57 4.24
N ILE A 171 20.77 10.87 3.12
CA ILE A 171 19.35 11.23 3.13
C ILE A 171 18.54 10.04 3.67
N GLY A 172 18.82 8.82 3.21
CA GLY A 172 18.17 7.60 3.70
C GLY A 172 18.37 7.39 5.20
N ILE A 173 19.60 7.52 5.68
CA ILE A 173 19.95 7.41 7.09
C ILE A 173 19.25 8.52 7.90
N ALA A 174 19.31 9.78 7.44
CA ALA A 174 18.65 10.90 8.11
C ALA A 174 17.13 10.78 8.15
N ALA A 175 16.53 10.07 7.21
CA ALA A 175 15.10 9.79 7.18
C ALA A 175 14.69 8.64 8.13
N LEU A 176 15.63 7.86 8.65
CA LEU A 176 15.32 6.75 9.57
C LEU A 176 14.72 7.27 10.89
N PRO A 177 13.68 6.61 11.41
CA PRO A 177 12.99 7.07 12.63
C PRO A 177 13.87 7.14 13.89
N TRP A 178 14.96 6.39 13.95
CA TRP A 178 15.79 6.28 15.14
C TRP A 178 16.46 7.60 15.59
N TRP A 179 16.78 8.51 14.64
CA TRP A 179 17.33 9.83 14.97
C TRP A 179 16.32 10.73 15.70
N ARG A 180 15.04 10.40 15.56
CA ARG A 180 13.94 11.14 16.18
C ARG A 180 13.52 10.53 17.51
N SER A 181 14.23 9.52 17.98
CA SER A 181 13.81 8.58 19.02
C SER A 181 14.09 9.00 20.46
N THR A 182 14.61 10.18 20.75
CA THR A 182 14.61 10.69 22.14
C THR A 182 13.20 11.03 22.66
N GLN A 183 12.20 11.04 21.75
CA GLN A 183 10.76 11.04 22.07
C GLN A 183 10.04 9.84 21.41
N GLY A 184 10.77 8.78 21.06
CA GLY A 184 10.40 7.84 20.01
C GLY A 184 9.26 6.89 20.33
N GLN A 185 9.09 6.44 21.56
CA GLN A 185 7.95 5.56 21.90
C GLN A 185 6.62 6.32 21.89
N SER A 186 6.60 7.58 22.34
CA SER A 186 5.38 8.38 22.31
C SER A 186 4.87 8.61 20.88
N ARG A 187 5.75 8.92 19.91
CA ARG A 187 5.32 9.20 18.53
C ARG A 187 4.86 7.97 17.76
N LEU A 188 5.43 6.80 17.99
CA LEU A 188 4.94 5.54 17.39
C LEU A 188 3.55 5.19 17.92
N LEU A 189 3.24 5.62 19.16
CA LEU A 189 1.98 5.38 19.83
C LEU A 189 1.02 6.57 19.78
N ASP A 190 1.39 7.69 19.14
CA ASP A 190 0.55 8.90 19.06
C ASP A 190 -0.85 8.65 18.46
N HIS A 191 -0.97 7.59 17.65
CA HIS A 191 -2.24 7.17 17.07
C HIS A 191 -2.84 5.94 17.75
N ALA A 192 -2.13 5.33 18.70
CA ALA A 192 -2.62 4.20 19.46
C ALA A 192 -3.48 4.69 20.63
N PRO A 193 -4.66 4.13 20.83
CA PRO A 193 -5.57 4.53 21.90
C PRO A 193 -5.16 3.89 23.24
N VAL A 194 -3.97 4.23 23.76
CA VAL A 194 -3.37 3.55 24.91
C VAL A 194 -4.26 3.63 26.15
N GLN A 195 -4.80 4.83 26.47
CA GLN A 195 -5.64 5.02 27.65
C GLN A 195 -6.97 4.28 27.50
N LEU A 196 -7.58 4.35 26.34
CA LEU A 196 -8.78 3.62 25.98
C LEU A 196 -8.53 2.09 26.05
N THR A 197 -7.36 1.62 25.60
CA THR A 197 -6.96 0.21 25.69
C THR A 197 -6.86 -0.26 27.15
N ASN A 198 -6.26 0.56 28.02
CA ASN A 198 -6.17 0.27 29.45
C ASN A 198 -7.57 0.21 30.12
N ALA A 199 -8.49 1.07 29.69
CA ALA A 199 -9.87 1.03 30.15
C ALA A 199 -10.62 -0.21 29.62
N LEU A 200 -10.37 -0.58 28.37
CA LEU A 200 -10.93 -1.76 27.72
C LEU A 200 -10.48 -3.06 28.39
N ASP A 201 -9.24 -3.14 28.84
CA ASP A 201 -8.70 -4.32 29.54
C ASP A 201 -9.43 -4.56 30.89
N ARG A 202 -9.89 -3.49 31.53
CA ARG A 202 -10.67 -3.53 32.79
C ARG A 202 -12.17 -3.77 32.56
N ALA A 203 -12.65 -3.64 31.33
CA ALA A 203 -14.05 -3.88 31.00
C ALA A 203 -14.38 -5.38 31.00
N PRO A 204 -15.67 -5.75 31.18
CA PRO A 204 -16.07 -7.17 31.17
C PRO A 204 -15.53 -7.92 29.95
N ARG A 205 -14.88 -9.06 30.15
CA ARG A 205 -14.23 -9.84 29.07
C ARG A 205 -15.20 -10.73 28.30
N ASN A 206 -16.45 -10.79 28.72
CA ASN A 206 -17.47 -11.63 28.10
C ASN A 206 -17.96 -11.01 26.80
N GLY A 207 -18.12 -11.83 25.75
CA GLY A 207 -18.70 -11.44 24.48
C GLY A 207 -17.71 -10.94 23.44
N ARG A 208 -18.26 -10.68 22.24
CA ARG A 208 -17.51 -10.19 21.10
C ARG A 208 -17.40 -8.68 21.14
N MET A 209 -16.30 -8.19 20.59
CA MET A 209 -16.02 -6.76 20.51
C MET A 209 -16.18 -6.25 19.07
N PHE A 210 -16.79 -5.08 18.90
CA PHE A 210 -16.71 -4.29 17.69
C PHE A 210 -15.68 -3.18 17.89
N ASN A 211 -14.78 -2.97 16.92
CA ASN A 211 -13.67 -2.03 17.04
C ASN A 211 -13.44 -1.25 15.74
N PRO A 212 -12.84 -0.05 15.79
CA PRO A 212 -12.38 0.66 14.61
C PRO A 212 -11.29 -0.12 13.87
N GLN A 213 -11.38 -0.17 12.55
CA GLN A 213 -10.40 -0.85 11.70
C GLN A 213 -8.96 -0.41 12.00
N ILE A 214 -8.74 0.90 12.11
CA ILE A 214 -7.39 1.46 12.34
C ILE A 214 -6.74 1.01 13.64
N TRP A 215 -7.53 0.59 14.62
CA TRP A 215 -7.03 0.10 15.91
C TRP A 215 -6.96 -1.41 16.00
N GLY A 216 -7.45 -2.15 14.98
CA GLY A 216 -7.52 -3.60 15.01
C GLY A 216 -6.19 -4.26 15.35
N SER A 217 -5.14 -3.97 14.59
CA SER A 217 -3.80 -4.56 14.84
C SER A 217 -3.20 -4.14 16.18
N TRP A 218 -3.47 -2.91 16.63
CA TRP A 218 -3.05 -2.48 17.97
C TRP A 218 -3.76 -3.26 19.07
N LEU A 219 -5.06 -3.44 18.95
CA LEU A 219 -5.85 -4.17 19.95
C LEU A 219 -5.49 -5.66 19.97
N GLU A 220 -5.21 -6.28 18.82
CA GLU A 220 -4.68 -7.65 18.74
C GLU A 220 -3.35 -7.81 19.49
N LEU A 221 -2.47 -6.80 19.41
CA LEU A 221 -1.18 -6.82 20.10
C LEU A 221 -1.32 -6.53 21.59
N ALA A 222 -2.13 -5.53 21.94
CA ALA A 222 -2.20 -5.01 23.31
C ALA A 222 -3.12 -5.84 24.22
N ILE A 223 -4.17 -6.46 23.66
CA ILE A 223 -5.13 -7.29 24.40
C ILE A 223 -5.43 -8.55 23.55
N PRO A 224 -4.49 -9.49 23.42
CA PRO A 224 -4.60 -10.66 22.54
C PRO A 224 -5.74 -11.62 22.91
N GLU A 225 -6.25 -11.55 24.13
CA GLU A 225 -7.39 -12.35 24.60
C GLU A 225 -8.73 -11.90 23.99
N ARG A 226 -8.81 -10.67 23.48
CA ARG A 226 -10.01 -10.12 22.85
C ARG A 226 -9.89 -10.21 21.33
N LYS A 227 -10.80 -10.96 20.71
CA LYS A 227 -10.87 -11.01 19.25
C LYS A 227 -11.43 -9.72 18.70
N VAL A 228 -10.70 -9.11 17.78
CA VAL A 228 -11.15 -7.91 17.03
C VAL A 228 -12.20 -8.29 16.00
N PHE A 229 -13.08 -7.36 15.67
CA PHE A 229 -14.08 -7.52 14.61
C PHE A 229 -13.44 -7.40 13.24
N VAL A 230 -12.63 -6.37 13.05
CA VAL A 230 -11.82 -6.11 11.83
C VAL A 230 -10.48 -5.51 12.19
N ASP A 231 -9.53 -5.63 11.27
CA ASP A 231 -8.21 -5.02 11.32
C ASP A 231 -7.82 -4.43 9.96
N PRO A 232 -6.65 -3.78 9.82
CA PRO A 232 -6.21 -3.18 8.55
C PRO A 232 -5.94 -4.16 7.41
N ARG A 233 -5.94 -5.49 7.64
CA ARG A 233 -5.79 -6.51 6.58
C ARG A 233 -7.12 -6.73 5.85
N ILE A 234 -7.57 -5.72 5.12
CA ILE A 234 -8.91 -5.65 4.50
C ILE A 234 -9.24 -6.89 3.67
N GLU A 235 -8.26 -7.41 2.95
CA GLU A 235 -8.39 -8.57 2.05
C GLU A 235 -8.66 -9.90 2.76
N VAL A 236 -8.42 -9.99 4.06
CA VAL A 236 -8.66 -11.21 4.85
C VAL A 236 -10.14 -11.42 5.15
N PHE A 237 -10.90 -10.34 5.19
CA PHE A 237 -12.31 -10.38 5.56
C PHE A 237 -13.21 -10.44 4.33
N LYS A 238 -14.34 -11.15 4.46
CA LYS A 238 -15.36 -11.19 3.42
C LYS A 238 -16.01 -9.81 3.23
N GLU A 239 -16.46 -9.51 2.01
CA GLU A 239 -17.16 -8.27 1.70
C GLU A 239 -18.39 -8.01 2.60
N SER A 240 -19.10 -9.09 3.01
CA SER A 240 -20.23 -8.98 3.92
C SER A 240 -19.85 -8.43 5.30
N VAL A 241 -18.64 -8.74 5.80
CA VAL A 241 -18.13 -8.19 7.07
C VAL A 241 -17.91 -6.70 6.94
N TRP A 242 -17.32 -6.25 5.82
CA TRP A 242 -17.11 -4.82 5.57
C TRP A 242 -18.42 -4.05 5.41
N ARG A 243 -19.40 -4.61 4.71
CA ARG A 243 -20.73 -3.98 4.63
C ARG A 243 -21.38 -3.81 6.00
N ASP A 244 -21.27 -4.81 6.87
CA ASP A 244 -21.74 -4.73 8.24
C ASP A 244 -20.97 -3.71 9.06
N TYR A 245 -19.62 -3.70 8.94
CA TYR A 245 -18.74 -2.74 9.58
C TYR A 245 -19.10 -1.29 9.21
N ASP A 246 -19.26 -1.01 7.92
CA ASP A 246 -19.61 0.32 7.42
C ASP A 246 -21.01 0.76 7.88
N ALA A 247 -21.96 -0.19 7.89
CA ALA A 247 -23.32 0.10 8.33
C ALA A 247 -23.37 0.43 9.83
N VAL A 248 -22.58 -0.27 10.65
CA VAL A 248 -22.46 0.00 12.09
C VAL A 248 -21.69 1.31 12.32
N SER A 249 -20.53 1.47 11.69
CA SER A 249 -19.67 2.65 11.87
C SER A 249 -20.38 3.97 11.51
N ALA A 250 -21.22 3.95 10.48
CA ALA A 250 -22.02 5.09 10.06
C ALA A 250 -23.37 5.20 10.80
N ALA A 251 -23.63 4.36 11.79
CA ALA A 251 -24.91 4.29 12.51
C ALA A 251 -26.15 4.21 11.58
N ARG A 252 -26.04 3.43 10.48
CA ARG A 252 -27.19 3.24 9.57
C ARG A 252 -28.33 2.56 10.30
N PRO A 253 -29.61 2.68 9.88
CA PRO A 253 -30.78 2.19 10.64
C PRO A 253 -30.73 0.72 11.09
N SER A 254 -29.87 -0.09 10.48
CA SER A 254 -29.67 -1.51 10.83
C SER A 254 -28.56 -1.76 11.85
N TRP A 255 -27.82 -0.75 12.31
CA TRP A 255 -26.62 -0.92 13.13
C TRP A 255 -26.83 -1.78 14.36
N GLY A 256 -27.91 -1.55 15.12
CA GLY A 256 -28.22 -2.31 16.35
C GLY A 256 -28.47 -3.80 16.03
N ARG A 257 -29.29 -4.09 15.01
CA ARG A 257 -29.57 -5.45 14.57
C ARG A 257 -28.31 -6.18 14.09
N ILE A 258 -27.36 -5.44 13.48
CA ILE A 258 -26.09 -6.02 13.05
C ILE A 258 -25.25 -6.39 14.27
N LEU A 259 -25.14 -5.50 15.26
CA LEU A 259 -24.43 -5.81 16.51
C LEU A 259 -25.06 -7.03 17.23
N ASP A 260 -26.39 -7.12 17.25
CA ASP A 260 -27.12 -8.27 17.83
C ASP A 260 -26.79 -9.57 17.08
N ARG A 261 -26.86 -9.55 15.75
CA ARG A 261 -26.54 -10.72 14.91
C ARG A 261 -25.11 -11.23 15.10
N TRP A 262 -24.15 -10.32 15.32
CA TRP A 262 -22.76 -10.67 15.58
C TRP A 262 -22.48 -11.01 17.05
N GLY A 263 -23.46 -10.86 17.95
CA GLY A 263 -23.30 -11.08 19.39
C GLY A 263 -22.28 -10.13 20.01
N ILE A 264 -22.33 -8.85 19.60
CA ILE A 264 -21.41 -7.83 20.10
C ILE A 264 -21.88 -7.35 21.47
N GLU A 265 -21.01 -7.49 22.47
CA GLU A 265 -21.24 -7.08 23.86
C GLU A 265 -20.44 -5.81 24.22
N VAL A 266 -19.35 -5.55 23.50
CA VAL A 266 -18.46 -4.42 23.73
C VAL A 266 -18.27 -3.67 22.42
N VAL A 267 -18.48 -2.37 22.42
CA VAL A 267 -18.19 -1.49 21.28
C VAL A 267 -17.09 -0.51 21.69
N VAL A 268 -15.98 -0.58 20.98
CA VAL A 268 -14.94 0.43 20.97
C VAL A 268 -15.16 1.28 19.73
N ALA A 269 -15.30 2.60 19.87
CA ALA A 269 -15.57 3.48 18.75
C ALA A 269 -14.60 4.66 18.73
N SER A 270 -14.06 4.96 17.55
CA SER A 270 -13.18 6.10 17.30
C SER A 270 -13.98 7.36 17.07
N ARG A 271 -13.67 8.43 17.80
CA ARG A 271 -14.32 9.75 17.61
C ARG A 271 -14.10 10.27 16.19
N ARG A 272 -12.93 10.02 15.63
CA ARG A 272 -12.57 10.50 14.29
C ARG A 272 -13.31 9.77 13.16
N GLN A 273 -13.52 8.46 13.30
CA GLN A 273 -14.09 7.65 12.22
C GLN A 273 -15.55 7.25 12.45
N GLN A 274 -15.98 7.14 13.70
CA GLN A 274 -17.25 6.54 14.10
C GLN A 274 -18.07 7.48 15.00
N GLY A 275 -17.92 8.79 14.81
CA GLY A 275 -18.71 9.79 15.54
C GLY A 275 -20.23 9.54 15.51
N PRO A 276 -20.82 9.19 14.33
CA PRO A 276 -22.25 8.84 14.26
C PRO A 276 -22.63 7.65 15.15
N LEU A 277 -21.78 6.60 15.21
CA LEU A 277 -22.01 5.43 16.06
C LEU A 277 -21.94 5.79 17.55
N ILE A 278 -20.97 6.64 17.95
CA ILE A 278 -20.88 7.11 19.34
C ILE A 278 -22.16 7.84 19.74
N GLY A 279 -22.64 8.75 18.88
CA GLY A 279 -23.91 9.46 19.12
C GLY A 279 -25.12 8.53 19.21
N ALA A 280 -25.20 7.52 18.37
CA ALA A 280 -26.27 6.53 18.41
C ALA A 280 -26.24 5.68 19.69
N LEU A 281 -25.03 5.26 20.13
CA LEU A 281 -24.86 4.45 21.34
C LEU A 281 -25.18 5.22 22.63
N HIS A 282 -24.86 6.52 22.69
CA HIS A 282 -25.24 7.36 23.82
C HIS A 282 -26.77 7.43 24.04
N ASN A 283 -27.54 7.36 22.95
CA ASN A 283 -29.00 7.42 22.98
C ASN A 283 -29.67 6.03 23.01
N ALA A 284 -28.91 4.95 23.02
CA ALA A 284 -29.46 3.60 22.96
C ALA A 284 -29.59 2.98 24.37
N PRO A 285 -30.81 2.66 24.84
CA PRO A 285 -31.03 2.19 26.22
C PRO A 285 -30.36 0.85 26.52
N GLY A 286 -29.99 0.09 25.51
CA GLY A 286 -29.28 -1.20 25.65
C GLY A 286 -27.76 -1.09 25.80
N TRP A 287 -27.21 0.13 25.85
CA TRP A 287 -25.78 0.35 25.91
C TRP A 287 -25.41 1.30 27.05
N ARG A 288 -24.34 1.00 27.76
CA ARG A 288 -23.81 1.82 28.85
C ARG A 288 -22.38 2.27 28.49
N LEU A 289 -22.13 3.57 28.57
CA LEU A 289 -20.79 4.14 28.45
C LEU A 289 -19.94 3.71 29.64
N VAL A 290 -18.74 3.16 29.38
CA VAL A 290 -17.76 2.74 30.38
C VAL A 290 -16.57 3.67 30.42
N TYR A 291 -16.17 4.17 29.26
CA TYR A 291 -15.02 5.06 29.12
C TYR A 291 -15.18 5.97 27.91
N GLU A 292 -14.70 7.20 28.04
CA GLU A 292 -14.63 8.16 26.93
C GLU A 292 -13.46 9.10 27.12
N ASP A 293 -12.74 9.39 26.00
CA ASP A 293 -11.68 10.39 25.94
C ASP A 293 -11.67 11.14 24.59
N GLY A 294 -10.61 11.91 24.32
CA GLY A 294 -10.42 12.63 23.05
C GLY A 294 -10.29 11.74 21.83
N GLN A 295 -9.90 10.47 21.98
CA GLN A 295 -9.71 9.51 20.89
C GLN A 295 -10.98 8.71 20.58
N GLY A 296 -11.78 8.36 21.61
CA GLY A 296 -12.96 7.54 21.40
C GLY A 296 -13.71 7.16 22.68
N SER A 297 -14.59 6.17 22.55
CA SER A 297 -15.49 5.75 23.62
C SER A 297 -15.62 4.24 23.66
N ILE A 298 -15.86 3.69 24.86
CA ILE A 298 -16.16 2.27 25.09
C ILE A 298 -17.57 2.16 25.65
N PHE A 299 -18.38 1.37 24.97
CA PHE A 299 -19.72 1.01 25.43
C PHE A 299 -19.81 -0.49 25.69
N VAL A 300 -20.57 -0.85 26.69
CA VAL A 300 -20.86 -2.24 27.06
C VAL A 300 -22.37 -2.43 27.08
N ARG A 301 -22.82 -3.60 26.64
CA ARG A 301 -24.25 -3.92 26.63
C ARG A 301 -24.81 -3.93 28.06
N SER A 302 -25.94 -3.28 28.26
CA SER A 302 -26.61 -3.23 29.56
C SER A 302 -27.22 -4.60 29.83
N GLY A 303 -26.73 -5.31 30.85
CA GLY A 303 -27.21 -6.68 31.20
C GLY A 303 -26.14 -7.76 31.05
N SER A 304 -24.94 -7.48 30.54
CA SER A 304 -23.77 -8.38 30.60
C SER A 304 -22.97 -8.11 31.88
N GLY A 305 -23.53 -8.47 33.00
CA GLY A 305 -22.92 -8.43 34.32
C GLY A 305 -22.82 -9.84 34.92
#